data_b98360a2ee3421c0c91086e95ec0501b
#
_entry.id   b98360a2ee3421c0c91086e95ec0501b
#
_cell.length_a   1.000
_cell.length_b   1.000
_cell.length_c   1.000
_cell.angle_alpha   90.00
_cell.angle_beta   90.00
_cell.angle_gamma   90.00
#
_symmetry.space_group_name_H-M   'P 1'
#
loop_
_entity.id
_entity.type
_entity.pdbx_description
1 polymer ?
#
loop_
_entity_poly.entity_id
_entity_poly.type
_entity_poly.pdbx_seq_one_letter_code
_entity_poly.pdbx_strand_id
1 'polypeptide(L)'
;MTSNYSHKALVFGSLSIDKIVNRYGTYPNVLGGSASYALLATKQKECQLVGMVGSDFSKQHFDLLGGHSIDLDDLKIEEGKTFAWGGEYAYDFSTRETLYVYPGVSEKYRPILSEKAKQCEYLLLGNTHPNLQLTVLDQIESSPFIILDTFKLYMDIANDDLKRIISKSNLLCINYNEAVYLSGLSNSTLKEMAECILNMGTDSLIIKQGEDGASFFDRSTHFSIGAYPVKTVMDTTGAGDAFAGGLLSSKMAGKNIEDAMIAGATMASFCIENIAHEGIVSVPDKEYQLRKEWIKSTLTY
;
A
#
# COMPACT_ATOMS: atom_id res chain seq x y z
N MET A 1 5.41 -31.93 14.88
CA MET A 1 6.34 -31.25 13.97
C MET A 1 5.79 -29.85 13.76
N THR A 2 6.27 -28.89 14.53
CA THR A 2 5.91 -27.47 14.38
C THR A 2 6.60 -26.99 13.10
N SER A 3 5.82 -26.68 12.08
CA SER A 3 6.36 -26.06 10.86
C SER A 3 6.97 -24.71 11.24
N ASN A 4 8.29 -24.58 11.12
CA ASN A 4 8.99 -23.30 11.22
C ASN A 4 8.69 -22.44 9.98
N TYR A 5 7.43 -22.03 9.83
CA TYR A 5 7.09 -20.94 8.91
C TYR A 5 7.29 -19.61 9.67
N SER A 6 8.49 -19.07 9.60
CA SER A 6 8.66 -17.65 9.90
C SER A 6 8.03 -16.87 8.73
N HIS A 7 7.00 -16.07 9.01
CA HIS A 7 6.48 -15.17 8.00
C HIS A 7 7.55 -14.13 7.69
N LYS A 8 7.86 -14.02 6.41
CA LYS A 8 8.89 -13.10 5.95
C LYS A 8 8.43 -11.66 6.01
N ALA A 9 7.13 -11.41 5.77
CA ALA A 9 6.55 -10.07 5.79
C ALA A 9 5.29 -9.98 6.64
N LEU A 10 5.19 -8.87 7.37
CA LEU A 10 4.00 -8.43 8.07
C LEU A 10 3.39 -7.24 7.34
N VAL A 11 2.10 -7.30 7.06
CA VAL A 11 1.36 -6.21 6.44
C VAL A 11 0.28 -5.74 7.40
N PHE A 12 0.36 -4.47 7.77
CA PHE A 12 -0.63 -3.77 8.58
C PHE A 12 -1.21 -2.60 7.80
N GLY A 13 -2.52 -2.48 7.77
CA GLY A 13 -3.23 -1.42 7.07
C GLY A 13 -4.74 -1.55 7.23
N SER A 14 -5.50 -0.70 6.55
CA SER A 14 -6.95 -0.79 6.57
C SER A 14 -7.45 -2.01 5.80
N LEU A 15 -8.58 -2.54 6.28
CA LEU A 15 -9.45 -3.49 5.59
C LEU A 15 -10.83 -2.88 5.56
N SER A 16 -11.48 -2.86 4.42
CA SER A 16 -12.78 -2.20 4.25
C SER A 16 -13.72 -2.96 3.33
N ILE A 17 -14.99 -2.61 3.44
CA ILE A 17 -16.01 -2.95 2.44
C ILE A 17 -16.38 -1.65 1.75
N ASP A 18 -15.93 -1.48 0.50
CA ASP A 18 -16.00 -0.22 -0.20
C ASP A 18 -17.17 -0.16 -1.19
N LYS A 19 -17.58 1.08 -1.50
CA LYS A 19 -18.43 1.40 -2.65
C LYS A 19 -17.66 2.33 -3.57
N ILE A 20 -17.44 1.87 -4.80
CA ILE A 20 -16.78 2.63 -5.86
C ILE A 20 -17.82 3.11 -6.86
N VAL A 21 -17.82 4.41 -7.16
CA VAL A 21 -18.63 5.02 -8.20
C VAL A 21 -17.73 5.69 -9.21
N ASN A 22 -17.86 5.37 -10.48
CA ASN A 22 -17.10 6.00 -11.56
C ASN A 22 -17.90 5.98 -12.87
N ARG A 23 -17.31 6.49 -13.94
CA ARG A 23 -17.96 6.57 -15.27
C ARG A 23 -18.43 5.23 -15.85
N TYR A 24 -17.95 4.12 -15.33
CA TYR A 24 -18.33 2.78 -15.79
C TYR A 24 -19.45 2.16 -14.96
N GLY A 25 -19.74 2.69 -13.77
CA GLY A 25 -20.83 2.20 -12.95
C GLY A 25 -20.65 2.41 -11.45
N THR A 26 -21.49 1.71 -10.71
CA THR A 26 -21.47 1.67 -9.24
C THR A 26 -21.18 0.25 -8.79
N TYR A 27 -20.14 0.10 -7.99
CA TYR A 27 -19.63 -1.19 -7.50
C TYR A 27 -19.69 -1.21 -5.97
N PRO A 28 -20.78 -1.75 -5.39
CA PRO A 28 -20.94 -1.84 -3.95
C PRO A 28 -20.27 -3.10 -3.40
N ASN A 29 -19.94 -3.08 -2.12
CA ASN A 29 -19.46 -4.24 -1.35
C ASN A 29 -18.17 -4.87 -1.92
N VAL A 30 -17.30 -4.07 -2.51
CA VAL A 30 -15.97 -4.55 -2.94
C VAL A 30 -15.02 -4.63 -1.76
N LEU A 31 -14.14 -5.63 -1.77
CA LEU A 31 -13.04 -5.67 -0.79
C LEU A 31 -12.12 -4.47 -1.03
N GLY A 32 -11.94 -3.68 -0.02
CA GLY A 32 -11.12 -2.47 -0.03
C GLY A 32 -10.10 -2.46 1.11
N GLY A 33 -9.42 -1.33 1.24
CA GLY A 33 -8.42 -1.09 2.25
C GLY A 33 -6.98 -1.37 1.79
N SER A 34 -6.05 -0.59 2.34
CA SER A 34 -4.64 -0.60 1.92
C SER A 34 -3.96 -1.96 2.09
N ALA A 35 -4.26 -2.67 3.19
CA ALA A 35 -3.65 -3.98 3.43
C ALA A 35 -4.14 -5.04 2.44
N SER A 36 -5.43 -5.04 2.05
CA SER A 36 -5.96 -6.00 1.09
C SER A 36 -5.33 -5.85 -0.29
N TYR A 37 -5.28 -4.62 -0.82
CA TYR A 37 -4.65 -4.35 -2.12
C TYR A 37 -3.16 -4.70 -2.11
N ALA A 38 -2.43 -4.30 -1.06
CA ALA A 38 -1.01 -4.60 -0.96
C ALA A 38 -0.75 -6.12 -0.94
N LEU A 39 -1.51 -6.86 -0.13
CA LEU A 39 -1.36 -8.31 -0.01
C LEU A 39 -1.74 -9.05 -1.30
N LEU A 40 -2.85 -8.67 -1.95
CA LEU A 40 -3.26 -9.27 -3.21
C LEU A 40 -2.28 -8.96 -4.35
N ALA A 41 -1.55 -7.85 -4.28
CA ALA A 41 -0.51 -7.49 -5.22
C ALA A 41 0.83 -8.19 -4.96
N THR A 42 1.02 -8.86 -3.81
CA THR A 42 2.25 -9.64 -3.59
C THR A 42 2.21 -10.93 -4.42
N LYS A 43 3.35 -11.32 -4.96
CA LYS A 43 3.53 -12.63 -5.59
C LYS A 43 4.20 -13.64 -4.65
N GLN A 44 4.39 -13.27 -3.38
CA GLN A 44 5.02 -14.08 -2.34
C GLN A 44 3.96 -14.65 -1.39
N LYS A 45 4.22 -15.86 -0.89
CA LYS A 45 3.27 -16.61 -0.05
C LYS A 45 3.56 -16.52 1.45
N GLU A 46 4.59 -15.75 1.83
CA GLU A 46 5.06 -15.68 3.23
C GLU A 46 4.67 -14.35 3.88
N CYS A 47 3.42 -13.92 3.63
CA CYS A 47 2.87 -12.69 4.18
C CYS A 47 1.83 -12.99 5.25
N GLN A 48 1.89 -12.24 6.34
CA GLN A 48 0.89 -12.26 7.41
C GLN A 48 0.15 -10.92 7.43
N LEU A 49 -1.17 -10.98 7.57
CA LEU A 49 -2.04 -9.83 7.70
C LEU A 49 -2.32 -9.54 9.18
N VAL A 50 -2.10 -8.30 9.58
CA VAL A 50 -2.60 -7.76 10.85
C VAL A 50 -3.69 -6.76 10.57
N GLY A 51 -4.87 -6.98 11.14
CA GLY A 51 -6.02 -6.11 10.90
C GLY A 51 -7.23 -6.48 11.74
N MET A 52 -8.33 -5.78 11.48
CA MET A 52 -9.62 -6.05 12.09
C MET A 52 -10.74 -5.88 11.07
N VAL A 53 -11.71 -6.78 11.14
CA VAL A 53 -12.95 -6.73 10.37
C VAL A 53 -14.15 -7.01 11.26
N GLY A 54 -15.32 -6.58 10.82
CA GLY A 54 -16.59 -6.88 11.48
C GLY A 54 -17.11 -8.27 11.13
N SER A 55 -18.16 -8.69 11.84
CA SER A 55 -18.88 -9.95 11.58
C SER A 55 -19.63 -9.97 10.24
N ASP A 56 -19.72 -8.82 9.56
CA ASP A 56 -20.27 -8.67 8.20
C ASP A 56 -19.23 -8.89 7.08
N PHE A 57 -17.96 -9.14 7.41
CA PHE A 57 -16.93 -9.44 6.42
C PHE A 57 -17.24 -10.78 5.76
N SER A 58 -17.44 -10.77 4.45
CA SER A 58 -18.02 -11.91 3.76
C SER A 58 -17.04 -13.09 3.64
N LYS A 59 -17.61 -14.31 3.59
CA LYS A 59 -16.83 -15.52 3.28
C LYS A 59 -16.04 -15.37 1.96
N GLN A 60 -16.61 -14.71 0.95
CA GLN A 60 -15.92 -14.46 -0.32
C GLN A 60 -14.64 -13.64 -0.14
N HIS A 61 -14.65 -12.62 0.73
CA HIS A 61 -13.48 -11.82 1.05
C HIS A 61 -12.40 -12.64 1.79
N PHE A 62 -12.81 -13.48 2.75
CA PHE A 62 -11.89 -14.41 3.41
C PHE A 62 -11.28 -15.42 2.44
N ASP A 63 -12.10 -16.02 1.58
CA ASP A 63 -11.65 -17.00 0.58
C ASP A 63 -10.66 -16.36 -0.43
N LEU A 64 -10.88 -15.10 -0.78
CA LEU A 64 -9.97 -14.36 -1.66
C LEU A 64 -8.61 -14.16 -1.01
N LEU A 65 -8.56 -13.66 0.22
CA LEU A 65 -7.31 -13.45 0.94
C LEU A 65 -6.60 -14.80 1.22
N GLY A 66 -7.31 -15.80 1.72
CA GLY A 66 -6.76 -17.13 1.99
C GLY A 66 -6.29 -17.85 0.73
N GLY A 67 -6.97 -17.66 -0.40
CA GLY A 67 -6.59 -18.21 -1.71
C GLY A 67 -5.24 -17.70 -2.21
N HIS A 68 -4.79 -16.53 -1.74
CA HIS A 68 -3.46 -15.98 -1.99
C HIS A 68 -2.40 -16.44 -0.98
N SER A 69 -2.74 -17.46 -0.16
CA SER A 69 -1.84 -18.01 0.89
C SER A 69 -1.38 -16.96 1.90
N ILE A 70 -2.24 -15.98 2.19
CA ILE A 70 -2.02 -14.96 3.22
C ILE A 70 -2.37 -15.59 4.57
N ASP A 71 -1.48 -15.45 5.55
CA ASP A 71 -1.75 -15.86 6.92
C ASP A 71 -2.68 -14.84 7.59
N LEU A 72 -3.81 -15.31 8.06
CA LEU A 72 -4.87 -14.51 8.68
C LEU A 72 -4.97 -14.71 10.21
N ASP A 73 -3.99 -15.35 10.85
CA ASP A 73 -4.05 -15.63 12.29
C ASP A 73 -4.14 -14.36 13.16
N ASP A 74 -3.59 -13.23 12.68
CA ASP A 74 -3.66 -11.92 13.34
C ASP A 74 -4.78 -11.03 12.78
N LEU A 75 -5.67 -11.57 11.95
CA LEU A 75 -6.88 -10.88 11.52
C LEU A 75 -7.98 -11.07 12.58
N LYS A 76 -8.29 -10.00 13.31
CA LYS A 76 -9.32 -10.01 14.34
C LYS A 76 -10.70 -9.81 13.74
N ILE A 77 -11.67 -10.65 14.17
CA ILE A 77 -13.08 -10.50 13.83
C ILE A 77 -13.82 -10.03 15.07
N GLU A 78 -14.51 -8.89 14.99
CA GLU A 78 -15.33 -8.35 16.09
C GLU A 78 -16.80 -8.29 15.67
N GLU A 79 -17.70 -8.36 16.66
CA GLU A 79 -19.12 -8.15 16.39
C GLU A 79 -19.37 -6.71 15.98
N GLY A 80 -20.02 -6.53 14.82
CA GLY A 80 -20.32 -5.22 14.27
C GLY A 80 -19.97 -5.10 12.77
N LYS A 81 -19.90 -3.87 12.30
CA LYS A 81 -19.61 -3.57 10.90
C LYS A 81 -18.12 -3.37 10.64
N THR A 82 -17.64 -3.94 9.55
CA THR A 82 -16.31 -3.62 9.00
C THR A 82 -16.22 -2.13 8.64
N PHE A 83 -15.04 -1.56 8.71
CA PHE A 83 -14.78 -0.23 8.15
C PHE A 83 -15.30 -0.16 6.72
N ALA A 84 -15.98 0.92 6.37
CA ALA A 84 -16.50 1.10 5.02
C ALA A 84 -16.22 2.50 4.50
N TRP A 85 -15.81 2.56 3.24
CA TRP A 85 -15.59 3.79 2.52
C TRP A 85 -16.41 3.79 1.23
N GLY A 86 -16.94 4.96 0.87
CA GLY A 86 -17.56 5.16 -0.43
C GLY A 86 -16.92 6.34 -1.13
N GLY A 87 -16.56 6.17 -2.40
CA GLY A 87 -15.95 7.23 -3.19
C GLY A 87 -16.54 7.30 -4.59
N GLU A 88 -16.62 8.53 -5.12
CA GLU A 88 -17.00 8.84 -6.49
C GLU A 88 -15.83 9.51 -7.21
N TYR A 89 -15.43 8.95 -8.32
CA TYR A 89 -14.35 9.45 -9.15
C TYR A 89 -14.89 10.36 -10.24
N ALA A 90 -14.19 11.47 -10.49
CA ALA A 90 -14.45 12.30 -11.66
C ALA A 90 -14.35 11.48 -12.96
N TYR A 91 -14.96 11.96 -14.04
CA TYR A 91 -15.00 11.25 -15.33
C TYR A 91 -13.60 10.88 -15.85
N ASP A 92 -12.60 11.71 -15.61
CA ASP A 92 -11.19 11.53 -16.02
C ASP A 92 -10.29 10.93 -14.94
N PHE A 93 -10.85 10.53 -13.79
CA PHE A 93 -10.15 10.03 -12.62
C PHE A 93 -9.15 11.02 -11.96
N SER A 94 -9.17 12.29 -12.37
CA SER A 94 -8.27 13.32 -11.82
C SER A 94 -8.54 13.65 -10.35
N THR A 95 -9.79 13.52 -9.93
CA THR A 95 -10.22 13.80 -8.56
C THR A 95 -11.16 12.71 -8.04
N ARG A 96 -11.26 12.64 -6.72
CA ARG A 96 -12.15 11.72 -6.01
C ARG A 96 -12.87 12.44 -4.89
N GLU A 97 -14.17 12.29 -4.82
CA GLU A 97 -15.02 12.73 -3.72
C GLU A 97 -15.31 11.56 -2.78
N THR A 98 -15.18 11.78 -1.47
CA THR A 98 -15.60 10.79 -0.46
C THR A 98 -17.07 10.97 -0.16
N LEU A 99 -17.87 9.96 -0.48
CA LEU A 99 -19.32 9.94 -0.25
C LEU A 99 -19.64 9.67 1.24
N TYR A 100 -18.90 8.75 1.86
CA TYR A 100 -19.04 8.42 3.27
C TYR A 100 -17.80 7.69 3.80
N VAL A 101 -17.64 7.74 5.12
CA VAL A 101 -16.69 6.92 5.90
C VAL A 101 -17.42 6.39 7.12
N TYR A 102 -17.44 5.07 7.29
CA TYR A 102 -17.95 4.40 8.49
C TYR A 102 -16.82 3.66 9.18
N PRO A 103 -16.33 4.13 10.35
CA PRO A 103 -15.22 3.50 11.04
C PRO A 103 -15.50 2.04 11.48
N GLY A 104 -16.75 1.73 11.84
CA GLY A 104 -17.13 0.40 12.26
C GLY A 104 -16.30 -0.08 13.45
N VAL A 105 -15.95 -1.37 13.44
CA VAL A 105 -15.14 -1.99 14.52
C VAL A 105 -13.72 -1.41 14.59
N SER A 106 -13.22 -0.81 13.50
CA SER A 106 -11.87 -0.25 13.45
C SER A 106 -11.67 0.98 14.35
N GLU A 107 -12.75 1.67 14.75
CA GLU A 107 -12.69 2.86 15.61
C GLU A 107 -12.00 2.58 16.96
N LYS A 108 -12.24 1.39 17.51
CA LYS A 108 -11.69 0.97 18.80
C LYS A 108 -10.53 -0.02 18.68
N TYR A 109 -10.09 -0.28 17.45
CA TYR A 109 -9.04 -1.26 17.21
C TYR A 109 -7.74 -0.89 17.92
N ARG A 110 -7.13 -1.89 18.53
CA ARG A 110 -5.76 -1.84 19.04
C ARG A 110 -5.06 -3.10 18.57
N PRO A 111 -4.08 -3.01 17.65
CA PRO A 111 -3.39 -4.17 17.14
C PRO A 111 -2.59 -4.87 18.23
N ILE A 112 -2.71 -6.19 18.27
CA ILE A 112 -1.92 -7.08 19.11
C ILE A 112 -1.30 -8.12 18.20
N LEU A 113 0.02 -8.24 18.20
CA LEU A 113 0.76 -9.14 17.34
C LEU A 113 0.98 -10.50 18.01
N SER A 114 0.85 -11.57 17.22
CA SER A 114 1.32 -12.89 17.62
C SER A 114 2.85 -12.91 17.73
N GLU A 115 3.41 -13.87 18.46
CA GLU A 115 4.87 -14.00 18.61
C GLU A 115 5.61 -14.17 17.27
N LYS A 116 4.99 -14.85 16.29
CA LYS A 116 5.57 -14.98 14.96
C LYS A 116 5.57 -13.66 14.19
N ALA A 117 4.52 -12.85 14.32
CA ALA A 117 4.41 -11.56 13.66
C ALA A 117 5.46 -10.55 14.13
N LYS A 118 5.86 -10.63 15.40
CA LYS A 118 6.90 -9.77 15.97
C LYS A 118 8.30 -10.00 15.37
N GLN A 119 8.52 -11.11 14.68
CA GLN A 119 9.82 -11.55 14.13
C GLN A 119 9.91 -11.39 12.60
N CYS A 120 9.14 -10.50 11.99
CA CYS A 120 9.15 -10.30 10.54
C CYS A 120 10.48 -9.69 10.03
N GLU A 121 10.86 -10.02 8.79
CA GLU A 121 12.00 -9.42 8.09
C GLU A 121 11.60 -8.13 7.34
N TYR A 122 10.33 -8.04 6.93
CA TYR A 122 9.76 -6.91 6.23
C TYR A 122 8.46 -6.49 6.92
N LEU A 123 8.28 -5.19 7.09
CA LEU A 123 7.06 -4.60 7.65
C LEU A 123 6.50 -3.57 6.67
N LEU A 124 5.31 -3.84 6.12
CA LEU A 124 4.56 -2.86 5.37
C LEU A 124 3.49 -2.23 6.27
N LEU A 125 3.64 -0.94 6.52
CA LEU A 125 2.67 -0.10 7.22
C LEU A 125 1.87 0.67 6.16
N GLY A 126 0.73 0.10 5.76
CA GLY A 126 -0.19 0.71 4.80
C GLY A 126 -0.98 1.86 5.40
N ASN A 127 -1.76 2.53 4.56
CA ASN A 127 -2.56 3.70 4.93
C ASN A 127 -3.53 3.39 6.09
N THR A 128 -3.19 3.87 7.29
CA THR A 128 -4.01 3.86 8.50
C THR A 128 -3.49 4.93 9.48
N HIS A 129 -4.18 5.11 10.62
CA HIS A 129 -3.82 6.13 11.59
C HIS A 129 -2.38 5.92 12.12
N PRO A 130 -1.47 6.93 12.10
CA PRO A 130 -0.06 6.79 12.47
C PRO A 130 0.17 6.24 13.88
N ASN A 131 -0.71 6.54 14.83
CA ASN A 131 -0.63 5.96 16.18
C ASN A 131 -0.80 4.43 16.17
N LEU A 132 -1.64 3.89 15.29
CA LEU A 132 -1.80 2.43 15.14
C LEU A 132 -0.57 1.82 14.46
N GLN A 133 0.01 2.51 13.48
CA GLN A 133 1.28 2.10 12.85
C GLN A 133 2.42 2.05 13.89
N LEU A 134 2.52 3.06 14.76
CA LEU A 134 3.46 3.10 15.87
C LEU A 134 3.18 1.96 16.88
N THR A 135 1.91 1.69 17.20
CA THR A 135 1.53 0.59 18.10
C THR A 135 1.95 -0.78 17.56
N VAL A 136 1.88 -0.98 16.25
CA VAL A 136 2.41 -2.20 15.60
C VAL A 136 3.93 -2.22 15.70
N LEU A 137 4.59 -1.14 15.31
CA LEU A 137 6.05 -1.05 15.29
C LEU A 137 6.66 -1.25 16.69
N ASP A 138 6.04 -0.72 17.74
CA ASP A 138 6.51 -0.84 19.12
C ASP A 138 6.44 -2.29 19.67
N GLN A 139 5.71 -3.20 19.00
CA GLN A 139 5.63 -4.63 19.33
C GLN A 139 6.63 -5.48 18.54
N ILE A 140 7.25 -4.93 17.50
CA ILE A 140 8.25 -5.67 16.70
C ILE A 140 9.52 -5.87 17.51
N GLU A 141 10.00 -7.11 17.53
CA GLU A 141 11.20 -7.53 18.26
C GLU A 141 12.42 -7.77 17.36
N SER A 142 12.16 -7.86 16.03
CA SER A 142 13.19 -7.94 15.00
C SER A 142 13.62 -6.53 14.53
N SER A 143 14.46 -6.48 13.49
CA SER A 143 14.83 -5.23 12.80
C SER A 143 14.39 -5.32 11.33
N PRO A 144 13.09 -5.22 11.03
CA PRO A 144 12.59 -5.38 9.67
C PRO A 144 12.95 -4.20 8.78
N PHE A 145 12.96 -4.43 7.47
CA PHE A 145 12.90 -3.35 6.50
C PHE A 145 11.46 -2.79 6.46
N ILE A 146 11.30 -1.51 6.85
CA ILE A 146 10.00 -0.86 7.03
C ILE A 146 9.64 -0.06 5.79
N ILE A 147 8.55 -0.45 5.12
CA ILE A 147 7.90 0.30 4.06
C ILE A 147 6.69 1.01 4.67
N LEU A 148 6.64 2.32 4.53
CA LEU A 148 5.57 3.17 5.07
C LEU A 148 4.78 3.81 3.94
N ASP A 149 3.47 3.70 3.99
CA ASP A 149 2.53 4.52 3.22
C ASP A 149 1.69 5.38 4.18
N THR A 150 1.15 6.49 3.69
CA THR A 150 0.34 7.41 4.48
C THR A 150 -0.76 8.05 3.63
N PHE A 151 -1.52 8.96 4.22
CA PHE A 151 -2.59 9.68 3.54
C PHE A 151 -2.67 11.13 4.04
N LYS A 152 -3.01 12.04 3.15
CA LYS A 152 -3.10 13.47 3.45
C LYS A 152 -3.88 13.80 4.75
N LEU A 153 -4.98 13.07 5.01
CA LEU A 153 -5.77 13.27 6.24
C LEU A 153 -4.90 13.22 7.50
N TYR A 154 -3.95 12.28 7.57
CA TYR A 154 -3.11 12.13 8.77
C TYR A 154 -2.05 13.22 8.91
N MET A 155 -1.71 13.90 7.81
CA MET A 155 -0.87 15.09 7.84
C MET A 155 -1.59 16.25 8.55
N ASP A 156 -2.93 16.29 8.44
CA ASP A 156 -3.76 17.31 9.07
C ASP A 156 -4.06 17.00 10.56
N ILE A 157 -4.41 15.75 10.87
CA ILE A 157 -4.99 15.40 12.19
C ILE A 157 -4.04 14.65 13.13
N ALA A 158 -2.89 14.11 12.63
CA ALA A 158 -1.96 13.26 13.39
C ALA A 158 -0.49 13.53 13.01
N ASN A 159 -0.14 14.78 12.74
CA ASN A 159 1.16 15.19 12.19
C ASN A 159 2.36 14.74 13.05
N ASP A 160 2.26 14.83 14.38
CA ASP A 160 3.36 14.47 15.27
C ASP A 160 3.63 12.95 15.25
N ASP A 161 2.59 12.14 15.31
CA ASP A 161 2.73 10.67 15.19
C ASP A 161 3.19 10.28 13.79
N LEU A 162 2.73 10.99 12.74
CA LEU A 162 3.18 10.77 11.37
C LEU A 162 4.67 11.06 11.23
N LYS A 163 5.19 12.18 11.75
CA LYS A 163 6.63 12.46 11.73
C LYS A 163 7.44 11.43 12.49
N ARG A 164 6.92 10.95 13.62
CA ARG A 164 7.57 9.89 14.41
C ARG A 164 7.67 8.58 13.63
N ILE A 165 6.62 8.15 12.92
CA ILE A 165 6.66 6.91 12.14
C ILE A 165 7.51 7.07 10.87
N ILE A 166 7.48 8.23 10.21
CA ILE A 166 8.36 8.56 9.08
C ILE A 166 9.83 8.41 9.49
N SER A 167 10.22 8.96 10.65
CA SER A 167 11.62 8.88 11.12
C SER A 167 12.11 7.47 11.48
N LYS A 168 11.21 6.49 11.52
CA LYS A 168 11.50 5.08 11.79
C LYS A 168 11.42 4.20 10.54
N SER A 169 11.00 4.75 9.40
CA SER A 169 10.83 4.00 8.16
C SER A 169 12.13 3.95 7.34
N ASN A 170 12.39 2.83 6.67
CA ASN A 170 13.47 2.71 5.69
C ASN A 170 13.05 3.25 4.31
N LEU A 171 11.76 3.14 3.99
CA LEU A 171 11.23 3.61 2.73
C LEU A 171 9.83 4.21 2.93
N LEU A 172 9.70 5.49 2.65
CA LEU A 172 8.41 6.17 2.56
C LEU A 172 7.92 6.14 1.10
N CYS A 173 6.68 5.71 0.88
CA CYS A 173 6.11 5.55 -0.46
C CYS A 173 4.82 6.38 -0.61
N ILE A 174 4.91 7.60 -1.13
CA ILE A 174 3.81 8.57 -1.20
C ILE A 174 3.52 9.02 -2.63
N ASN A 175 2.37 9.66 -2.86
CA ASN A 175 2.08 10.28 -4.15
C ASN A 175 2.57 11.74 -4.20
N TYR A 176 2.55 12.33 -5.40
CA TYR A 176 3.02 13.70 -5.64
C TYR A 176 2.29 14.74 -4.77
N ASN A 177 0.97 14.65 -4.64
CA ASN A 177 0.19 15.60 -3.83
C ASN A 177 0.53 15.50 -2.34
N GLU A 178 0.79 14.29 -1.85
CA GLU A 178 1.26 14.05 -0.49
C GLU A 178 2.67 14.60 -0.29
N ALA A 179 3.55 14.46 -1.28
CA ALA A 179 4.90 15.02 -1.23
C ALA A 179 4.87 16.55 -1.19
N VAL A 180 4.04 17.20 -2.02
CA VAL A 180 3.81 18.66 -1.97
C VAL A 180 3.33 19.08 -0.59
N TYR A 181 2.33 18.38 -0.05
CA TYR A 181 1.74 18.72 1.24
C TYR A 181 2.74 18.53 2.40
N LEU A 182 3.43 17.41 2.44
CA LEU A 182 4.37 17.03 3.50
C LEU A 182 5.62 17.93 3.50
N SER A 183 6.12 18.31 2.32
CA SER A 183 7.26 19.22 2.18
C SER A 183 6.87 20.69 2.39
N GLY A 184 5.61 21.06 2.17
CA GLY A 184 5.14 22.45 2.14
C GLY A 184 5.58 23.23 0.89
N LEU A 185 6.08 22.55 -0.14
CA LEU A 185 6.69 23.13 -1.33
C LEU A 185 5.81 22.91 -2.57
N SER A 186 4.95 23.89 -2.91
CA SER A 186 3.97 23.75 -4.01
C SER A 186 4.51 24.02 -5.42
N ASN A 187 5.65 24.72 -5.55
CA ASN A 187 6.23 25.11 -6.84
C ASN A 187 7.72 24.74 -6.93
N SER A 188 8.10 23.63 -6.36
CA SER A 188 9.47 23.15 -6.29
C SER A 188 9.69 21.88 -7.11
N THR A 189 10.93 21.56 -7.34
CA THR A 189 11.33 20.31 -7.99
C THR A 189 11.09 19.13 -7.07
N LEU A 190 10.95 17.93 -7.63
CA LEU A 190 10.87 16.69 -6.84
C LEU A 190 12.07 16.52 -5.91
N LYS A 191 13.26 16.96 -6.34
CA LYS A 191 14.48 16.87 -5.55
C LYS A 191 14.40 17.74 -4.29
N GLU A 192 13.93 18.97 -4.40
CA GLU A 192 13.75 19.87 -3.24
C GLU A 192 12.72 19.32 -2.26
N MET A 193 11.60 18.79 -2.77
CA MET A 193 10.60 18.11 -1.93
C MET A 193 11.20 16.89 -1.23
N ALA A 194 11.96 16.08 -1.97
CA ALA A 194 12.59 14.87 -1.43
C ALA A 194 13.62 15.22 -0.34
N GLU A 195 14.46 16.23 -0.54
CA GLU A 195 15.41 16.70 0.48
C GLU A 195 14.72 17.12 1.77
N CYS A 196 13.59 17.85 1.66
CA CYS A 196 12.78 18.24 2.80
C CYS A 196 12.22 17.02 3.56
N ILE A 197 11.67 16.05 2.83
CA ILE A 197 11.04 14.85 3.41
C ILE A 197 12.09 13.89 4.00
N LEU A 198 13.22 13.66 3.33
CA LEU A 198 14.33 12.85 3.84
C LEU A 198 14.91 13.42 5.16
N ASN A 199 14.86 14.75 5.34
CA ASN A 199 15.26 15.39 6.58
C ASN A 199 14.28 15.14 7.75
N MET A 200 13.10 14.55 7.50
CA MET A 200 12.21 14.06 8.56
C MET A 200 12.68 12.72 9.15
N GLY A 201 13.68 12.06 8.53
CA GLY A 201 14.39 10.92 9.11
C GLY A 201 14.19 9.59 8.41
N THR A 202 13.34 9.47 7.38
CA THR A 202 13.28 8.24 6.55
C THR A 202 14.60 8.05 5.78
N ASP A 203 15.02 6.80 5.55
CA ASP A 203 16.26 6.51 4.81
C ASP A 203 16.09 6.80 3.31
N SER A 204 14.91 6.54 2.77
CA SER A 204 14.60 6.71 1.34
C SER A 204 13.13 7.03 1.08
N LEU A 205 12.85 7.54 -0.10
CA LEU A 205 11.54 8.04 -0.52
C LEU A 205 11.22 7.60 -1.95
N ILE A 206 9.99 7.15 -2.18
CA ILE A 206 9.40 7.04 -3.51
C ILE A 206 8.25 8.05 -3.62
N ILE A 207 8.28 8.87 -4.67
CA ILE A 207 7.19 9.77 -5.05
C ILE A 207 6.52 9.19 -6.29
N LYS A 208 5.26 8.74 -6.12
CA LYS A 208 4.40 8.22 -7.20
C LYS A 208 3.75 9.41 -7.93
N GLN A 209 3.82 9.44 -9.26
CA GLN A 209 3.42 10.58 -10.09
C GLN A 209 2.30 10.21 -11.10
N GLY A 210 1.54 9.15 -10.83
CA GLY A 210 0.46 8.70 -11.72
C GLY A 210 1.00 8.26 -13.08
N GLU A 211 0.53 8.89 -14.16
CA GLU A 211 0.93 8.58 -15.54
C GLU A 211 2.39 8.93 -15.86
N ASP A 212 3.00 9.83 -15.10
CA ASP A 212 4.41 10.19 -15.23
C ASP A 212 5.35 9.17 -14.55
N GLY A 213 4.80 8.15 -13.88
CA GLY A 213 5.58 7.08 -13.25
C GLY A 213 5.91 7.32 -11.79
N ALA A 214 7.16 7.11 -11.40
CA ALA A 214 7.62 7.28 -10.02
C ALA A 214 9.11 7.59 -9.95
N SER A 215 9.50 8.34 -8.91
CA SER A 215 10.89 8.74 -8.66
C SER A 215 11.33 8.27 -7.27
N PHE A 216 12.53 7.71 -7.20
CA PHE A 216 13.20 7.30 -5.98
C PHE A 216 14.26 8.31 -5.58
N PHE A 217 14.39 8.55 -4.28
CA PHE A 217 15.41 9.40 -3.67
C PHE A 217 15.93 8.77 -2.39
N ASP A 218 17.24 8.75 -2.25
CA ASP A 218 17.93 8.65 -0.97
C ASP A 218 18.96 9.78 -0.85
N ARG A 219 19.86 9.73 0.14
CA ARG A 219 20.85 10.80 0.34
C ARG A 219 21.94 10.86 -0.73
N SER A 220 22.07 9.83 -1.56
CA SER A 220 23.18 9.69 -2.53
C SER A 220 22.70 9.45 -3.96
N THR A 221 21.51 8.91 -4.12
CA THR A 221 21.01 8.39 -5.38
C THR A 221 19.62 8.93 -5.66
N HIS A 222 19.35 9.22 -6.92
CA HIS A 222 17.99 9.38 -7.41
C HIS A 222 17.86 8.75 -8.78
N PHE A 223 16.70 8.20 -9.06
CA PHE A 223 16.32 7.68 -10.37
C PHE A 223 14.80 7.68 -10.53
N SER A 224 14.35 7.58 -11.77
CA SER A 224 12.92 7.57 -12.10
C SER A 224 12.60 6.44 -13.06
N ILE A 225 11.35 5.98 -13.02
CA ILE A 225 10.76 5.04 -13.97
C ILE A 225 9.44 5.61 -14.50
N GLY A 226 9.12 5.33 -15.77
CA GLY A 226 7.82 5.69 -16.36
C GLY A 226 6.70 4.75 -15.91
N ALA A 227 5.45 5.20 -16.09
CA ALA A 227 4.28 4.36 -15.92
C ALA A 227 4.00 3.55 -17.18
N TYR A 228 3.60 2.27 -17.03
CA TYR A 228 3.18 1.46 -18.18
C TYR A 228 1.95 2.09 -18.85
N PRO A 229 1.94 2.28 -20.18
CA PRO A 229 0.83 2.92 -20.90
C PRO A 229 -0.34 1.96 -21.03
N VAL A 230 -1.23 1.96 -20.04
CA VAL A 230 -2.45 1.16 -20.05
C VAL A 230 -3.43 1.68 -21.11
N LYS A 231 -4.19 0.77 -21.73
CA LYS A 231 -5.16 1.15 -22.76
C LYS A 231 -6.37 1.89 -22.20
N THR A 232 -6.79 1.49 -21.01
CA THR A 232 -8.01 2.03 -20.37
C THR A 232 -7.82 2.02 -18.88
N VAL A 233 -8.06 3.16 -18.25
CA VAL A 233 -8.17 3.25 -16.80
C VAL A 233 -9.61 2.99 -16.41
N MET A 234 -9.83 1.92 -15.63
CA MET A 234 -11.15 1.50 -15.14
C MET A 234 -11.40 1.99 -13.72
N ASP A 235 -10.39 1.93 -12.87
CA ASP A 235 -10.47 2.33 -11.46
C ASP A 235 -9.06 2.59 -10.90
N THR A 236 -8.85 3.72 -10.24
CA THR A 236 -7.57 4.06 -9.63
C THR A 236 -7.49 3.72 -8.15
N THR A 237 -8.57 3.14 -7.57
CA THR A 237 -8.60 2.72 -6.17
C THR A 237 -7.54 1.66 -5.91
N GLY A 238 -6.77 1.84 -4.85
CA GLY A 238 -5.76 0.87 -4.43
C GLY A 238 -4.49 0.79 -5.30
N ALA A 239 -4.35 1.62 -6.34
CA ALA A 239 -3.16 1.60 -7.20
C ALA A 239 -1.86 1.85 -6.43
N GLY A 240 -1.89 2.78 -5.46
CA GLY A 240 -0.76 3.05 -4.57
C GLY A 240 -0.43 1.88 -3.65
N ASP A 241 -1.47 1.23 -3.12
CA ASP A 241 -1.32 0.05 -2.25
C ASP A 241 -0.84 -1.17 -3.05
N ALA A 242 -1.32 -1.36 -4.27
CA ALA A 242 -0.84 -2.39 -5.19
C ALA A 242 0.63 -2.15 -5.57
N PHE A 243 1.04 -0.89 -5.76
CA PHE A 243 2.44 -0.53 -5.93
C PHE A 243 3.27 -0.96 -4.72
N ALA A 244 2.84 -0.64 -3.50
CA ALA A 244 3.53 -1.02 -2.27
C ALA A 244 3.62 -2.55 -2.10
N GLY A 245 2.56 -3.29 -2.47
CA GLY A 245 2.54 -4.75 -2.46
C GLY A 245 3.52 -5.38 -3.46
N GLY A 246 3.56 -4.89 -4.70
CA GLY A 246 4.52 -5.33 -5.71
C GLY A 246 5.97 -5.02 -5.32
N LEU A 247 6.21 -3.85 -4.74
CA LEU A 247 7.50 -3.44 -4.20
C LEU A 247 7.94 -4.37 -3.06
N LEU A 248 7.06 -4.61 -2.07
CA LEU A 248 7.29 -5.55 -0.97
C LEU A 248 7.66 -6.94 -1.50
N SER A 249 6.87 -7.47 -2.44
CA SER A 249 7.10 -8.77 -3.07
C SER A 249 8.51 -8.91 -3.66
N SER A 250 8.98 -7.88 -4.35
CA SER A 250 10.32 -7.84 -4.96
C SER A 250 11.42 -7.74 -3.90
N LYS A 251 11.22 -6.94 -2.84
CA LYS A 251 12.16 -6.85 -1.71
C LYS A 251 12.28 -8.19 -0.98
N MET A 252 11.17 -8.89 -0.72
CA MET A 252 11.17 -10.24 -0.14
C MET A 252 11.94 -11.26 -1.00
N ALA A 253 11.96 -11.06 -2.31
CA ALA A 253 12.77 -11.86 -3.24
C ALA A 253 14.25 -11.45 -3.27
N GLY A 254 14.69 -10.52 -2.40
CA GLY A 254 16.08 -10.06 -2.30
C GLY A 254 16.53 -9.14 -3.46
N LYS A 255 15.59 -8.52 -4.17
CA LYS A 255 15.91 -7.62 -5.28
C LYS A 255 16.33 -6.23 -4.79
N ASN A 256 17.10 -5.50 -5.63
CA ASN A 256 17.46 -4.12 -5.38
C ASN A 256 16.25 -3.18 -5.45
N ILE A 257 16.43 -1.92 -5.18
CA ILE A 257 15.32 -0.95 -5.08
C ILE A 257 14.75 -0.62 -6.47
N GLU A 258 15.56 -0.60 -7.52
CA GLU A 258 15.12 -0.38 -8.89
C GLU A 258 14.15 -1.49 -9.33
N ASP A 259 14.54 -2.76 -9.17
CA ASP A 259 13.70 -3.91 -9.48
C ASP A 259 12.42 -3.93 -8.63
N ALA A 260 12.49 -3.48 -7.37
CA ALA A 260 11.35 -3.41 -6.47
C ALA A 260 10.36 -2.32 -6.91
N MET A 261 10.86 -1.16 -7.29
CA MET A 261 10.05 -0.06 -7.80
C MET A 261 9.37 -0.41 -9.13
N ILE A 262 10.09 -1.09 -10.03
CA ILE A 262 9.56 -1.60 -11.30
C ILE A 262 8.44 -2.62 -11.04
N ALA A 263 8.62 -3.53 -10.08
CA ALA A 263 7.58 -4.51 -9.71
C ALA A 263 6.34 -3.81 -9.13
N GLY A 264 6.51 -2.80 -8.30
CA GLY A 264 5.44 -1.96 -7.78
C GLY A 264 4.63 -1.28 -8.89
N ALA A 265 5.31 -0.58 -9.80
CA ALA A 265 4.67 0.08 -10.95
C ALA A 265 3.96 -0.93 -11.88
N THR A 266 4.52 -2.13 -12.04
CA THR A 266 3.90 -3.20 -12.81
C THR A 266 2.57 -3.61 -12.17
N MET A 267 2.52 -3.87 -10.86
CA MET A 267 1.28 -4.25 -10.18
C MET A 267 0.25 -3.11 -10.19
N ALA A 268 0.67 -1.86 -9.99
CA ALA A 268 -0.20 -0.71 -10.10
C ALA A 268 -0.86 -0.60 -11.49
N SER A 269 -0.13 -0.92 -12.57
CA SER A 269 -0.67 -0.91 -13.93
C SER A 269 -1.78 -1.94 -14.16
N PHE A 270 -1.69 -3.12 -13.53
CA PHE A 270 -2.77 -4.11 -13.57
C PHE A 270 -3.96 -3.69 -12.71
N CYS A 271 -3.71 -3.07 -11.56
CA CYS A 271 -4.76 -2.58 -10.68
C CYS A 271 -5.70 -1.62 -11.41
N ILE A 272 -5.15 -0.62 -12.11
CA ILE A 272 -5.96 0.45 -12.71
C ILE A 272 -6.73 0.05 -13.98
N GLU A 273 -6.44 -1.09 -14.60
CA GLU A 273 -7.17 -1.58 -15.79
C GLU A 273 -8.46 -2.37 -15.45
N ASN A 274 -8.72 -2.60 -14.17
CA ASN A 274 -9.89 -3.34 -13.71
C ASN A 274 -10.57 -2.61 -12.54
N ILE A 275 -11.74 -3.10 -12.15
CA ILE A 275 -12.45 -2.56 -11.00
C ILE A 275 -11.90 -3.19 -9.72
N ALA A 276 -11.63 -2.36 -8.73
CA ALA A 276 -11.14 -2.76 -7.43
C ALA A 276 -9.87 -3.66 -7.56
N HIS A 277 -9.87 -4.82 -6.92
CA HIS A 277 -8.73 -5.75 -6.88
C HIS A 277 -8.67 -6.75 -8.04
N GLU A 278 -9.66 -6.77 -8.95
CA GLU A 278 -9.75 -7.79 -10.00
C GLU A 278 -8.49 -7.91 -10.86
N GLY A 279 -7.86 -6.77 -11.18
CA GLY A 279 -6.64 -6.75 -12.00
C GLY A 279 -5.39 -7.34 -11.33
N ILE A 280 -5.35 -7.38 -10.01
CA ILE A 280 -4.17 -7.86 -9.26
C ILE A 280 -4.30 -9.28 -8.74
N VAL A 281 -5.51 -9.85 -8.72
CA VAL A 281 -5.77 -11.20 -8.21
C VAL A 281 -5.20 -12.28 -9.13
N SER A 282 -5.28 -12.09 -10.44
CA SER A 282 -4.87 -13.09 -11.43
C SER A 282 -4.03 -12.47 -12.54
N VAL A 283 -2.81 -12.07 -12.19
CA VAL A 283 -1.88 -11.46 -13.15
C VAL A 283 -1.18 -12.56 -13.97
N PRO A 284 -1.38 -12.60 -15.32
CA PRO A 284 -0.70 -13.56 -16.17
C PRO A 284 0.82 -13.32 -16.19
N ASP A 285 1.61 -14.36 -15.94
CA ASP A 285 3.08 -14.22 -15.84
C ASP A 285 3.70 -13.59 -17.10
N LYS A 286 3.24 -13.98 -18.28
CA LYS A 286 3.75 -13.42 -19.55
C LYS A 286 3.52 -11.92 -19.64
N GLU A 287 2.30 -11.48 -19.30
CA GLU A 287 1.94 -10.06 -19.36
C GLU A 287 2.70 -9.26 -18.27
N TYR A 288 2.84 -9.85 -17.09
CA TYR A 288 3.64 -9.27 -16.01
C TYR A 288 5.08 -9.01 -16.46
N GLN A 289 5.73 -9.99 -17.11
CA GLN A 289 7.10 -9.84 -17.59
C GLN A 289 7.19 -8.78 -18.70
N LEU A 290 6.24 -8.76 -19.63
CA LEU A 290 6.19 -7.74 -20.70
C LEU A 290 6.13 -6.32 -20.13
N ARG A 291 5.23 -6.06 -19.17
CA ARG A 291 5.08 -4.74 -18.52
C ARG A 291 6.33 -4.39 -17.71
N LYS A 292 6.86 -5.36 -16.98
CA LYS A 292 8.08 -5.19 -16.20
C LYS A 292 9.26 -4.78 -17.06
N GLU A 293 9.50 -5.45 -18.20
CA GLU A 293 10.57 -5.12 -19.13
C GLU A 293 10.35 -3.74 -19.78
N TRP A 294 9.12 -3.40 -20.12
CA TRP A 294 8.80 -2.08 -20.65
C TRP A 294 9.10 -0.98 -19.63
N ILE A 295 8.63 -1.11 -18.37
CA ILE A 295 8.90 -0.14 -17.31
C ILE A 295 10.42 -0.05 -17.06
N LYS A 296 11.12 -1.19 -17.05
CA LYS A 296 12.57 -1.22 -16.89
C LYS A 296 13.30 -0.43 -17.98
N SER A 297 12.80 -0.43 -19.21
CA SER A 297 13.39 0.33 -20.32
C SER A 297 13.27 1.85 -20.16
N THR A 298 12.42 2.33 -19.25
CA THR A 298 12.24 3.77 -18.94
C THR A 298 13.09 4.26 -17.78
N LEU A 299 13.90 3.39 -17.15
CA LEU A 299 14.74 3.74 -16.02
C LEU A 299 15.76 4.83 -16.43
N THR A 300 15.80 5.92 -15.65
CA THR A 300 16.71 7.07 -15.84
C THR A 300 17.31 7.50 -14.50
N TYR A 301 18.59 7.89 -14.49
CA TYR A 301 19.33 8.37 -13.32
C TYR A 301 19.57 9.88 -13.38
#